data_9a1c530cb48e4b4d9e9c9d5d54a1c195
#
_entry.id   9a1c530cb48e4b4d9e9c9d5d54a1c195
#
_cell.length_a   1.000
_cell.length_b   1.000
_cell.length_c   1.000
_cell.angle_alpha   90.00
_cell.angle_beta   90.00
_cell.angle_gamma   90.00
#
_symmetry.space_group_name_H-M   'P 1'
#
loop_
_entity.id
_entity.type
_entity.pdbx_description
1 polymer ?
#
loop_
_entity_poly.entity_id
_entity_poly.type
_entity_poly.pdbx_seq_one_letter_code
_entity_poly.pdbx_strand_id
1 'polypeptide(L)'
;MTPAEYKELIKKDTIKIGEDVEMTDSVTELFNELVDDGNDADDLQAFIDEHGKSNFNDYVEEYLQAVDQYGEDAVTAFLDIFNIEDIGNFNDAYQGRYTDGAEFAESIVSDCYSMEMPSWVEVDWQATWDNALSYDYSESDGHIFNNNF
;
A
#
# COMPACT_ATOMS: atom_id res chain seq x y z
N MET A 1 -7.20 -20.04 -18.37
CA MET A 1 -8.53 -19.45 -18.55
C MET A 1 -8.44 -18.15 -19.33
N THR A 2 -9.25 -17.99 -20.36
CA THR A 2 -9.31 -16.73 -21.10
C THR A 2 -10.13 -15.68 -20.32
N PRO A 3 -9.92 -14.38 -20.53
CA PRO A 3 -10.74 -13.34 -19.91
C PRO A 3 -12.24 -13.52 -20.17
N ALA A 4 -12.63 -13.98 -21.37
CA ALA A 4 -14.02 -14.21 -21.71
C ALA A 4 -14.64 -15.36 -20.91
N GLU A 5 -13.91 -16.45 -20.71
CA GLU A 5 -14.35 -17.58 -19.88
C GLU A 5 -14.50 -17.18 -18.42
N TYR A 6 -13.55 -16.41 -17.91
CA TYR A 6 -13.58 -15.91 -16.54
C TYR A 6 -14.79 -15.00 -16.32
N LYS A 7 -15.02 -14.10 -17.24
CA LYS A 7 -16.16 -13.17 -17.21
C LYS A 7 -17.49 -13.93 -17.15
N GLU A 8 -17.63 -14.95 -17.95
CA GLU A 8 -18.84 -15.78 -17.96
C GLU A 8 -19.03 -16.54 -16.66
N LEU A 9 -17.96 -17.05 -16.08
CA LEU A 9 -17.99 -17.76 -14.81
C LEU A 9 -18.44 -16.87 -13.66
N ILE A 10 -17.92 -15.66 -13.60
CA ILE A 10 -18.28 -14.66 -12.58
C ILE A 10 -19.74 -14.24 -12.74
N LYS A 11 -20.23 -14.07 -13.95
CA LYS A 11 -21.64 -13.77 -14.21
C LYS A 11 -22.58 -14.85 -13.68
N LYS A 12 -22.22 -16.11 -13.83
CA LYS A 12 -23.02 -17.23 -13.30
C LYS A 12 -23.08 -17.18 -11.79
N ASP A 13 -21.97 -16.91 -11.14
CA ASP A 13 -21.92 -16.81 -9.68
C ASP A 13 -22.74 -15.61 -9.19
N THR A 14 -22.67 -14.50 -9.89
CA THR A 14 -23.44 -13.29 -9.62
C THR A 14 -24.94 -13.56 -9.67
N ILE A 15 -25.41 -14.29 -10.69
CA ILE A 15 -26.80 -14.63 -10.86
C ILE A 15 -27.31 -15.48 -9.70
N LYS A 16 -26.50 -16.34 -9.14
CA LYS A 16 -26.86 -17.20 -8.00
C LYS A 16 -27.03 -16.42 -6.70
N ILE A 17 -26.31 -15.34 -6.53
CA ILE A 17 -26.30 -14.56 -5.29
C ILE A 17 -27.43 -13.53 -5.23
N GLY A 18 -27.86 -12.99 -6.33
CA GLY A 18 -29.05 -12.14 -6.51
C GLY A 18 -29.10 -10.80 -5.82
N GLU A 19 -28.74 -10.70 -4.57
CA GLU A 19 -28.87 -9.46 -3.78
C GLU A 19 -27.81 -8.40 -4.11
N ASP A 20 -26.65 -8.82 -4.62
CA ASP A 20 -25.51 -7.94 -4.90
C ASP A 20 -25.26 -7.75 -6.39
N VAL A 21 -26.27 -7.94 -7.23
CA VAL A 21 -26.12 -7.98 -8.69
C VAL A 21 -25.45 -6.72 -9.23
N GLU A 22 -25.91 -5.54 -8.85
CA GLU A 22 -25.38 -4.27 -9.33
C GLU A 22 -23.92 -4.05 -8.94
N MET A 23 -23.62 -4.22 -7.66
CA MET A 23 -22.28 -4.09 -7.11
C MET A 23 -21.34 -5.16 -7.67
N THR A 24 -21.83 -6.37 -7.80
CA THR A 24 -21.05 -7.48 -8.34
C THR A 24 -20.75 -7.29 -9.83
N ASP A 25 -21.67 -6.74 -10.60
CA ASP A 25 -21.46 -6.42 -12.01
C ASP A 25 -20.34 -5.39 -12.19
N SER A 26 -20.35 -4.35 -11.38
CA SER A 26 -19.33 -3.31 -11.39
C SER A 26 -17.94 -3.87 -11.04
N VAL A 27 -17.89 -4.69 -10.00
CA VAL A 27 -16.65 -5.37 -9.58
C VAL A 27 -16.19 -6.36 -10.66
N THR A 28 -17.13 -7.10 -11.26
CA THR A 28 -16.83 -8.06 -12.32
C THR A 28 -16.23 -7.37 -13.55
N GLU A 29 -16.78 -6.24 -13.96
CA GLU A 29 -16.28 -5.48 -15.09
C GLU A 29 -14.85 -4.99 -14.83
N LEU A 30 -14.59 -4.40 -13.68
CA LEU A 30 -13.25 -3.93 -13.30
C LEU A 30 -12.27 -5.09 -13.20
N PHE A 31 -12.67 -6.19 -12.58
CA PHE A 31 -11.85 -7.39 -12.44
C PHE A 31 -11.39 -7.90 -13.82
N ASN A 32 -12.31 -8.03 -14.75
CA ASN A 32 -12.01 -8.51 -16.10
C ASN A 32 -11.14 -7.54 -16.88
N GLU A 33 -11.36 -6.24 -16.72
CA GLU A 33 -10.54 -5.20 -17.33
C GLU A 33 -9.09 -5.31 -16.85
N LEU A 34 -8.89 -5.47 -15.55
CA LEU A 34 -7.56 -5.61 -14.96
C LEU A 34 -6.87 -6.91 -15.37
N VAL A 35 -7.60 -8.00 -15.51
CA VAL A 35 -7.04 -9.25 -16.04
C VAL A 35 -6.62 -9.07 -17.50
N ASP A 36 -7.42 -8.39 -18.30
CA ASP A 36 -7.07 -8.08 -19.69
C ASP A 36 -5.80 -7.21 -19.79
N ASP A 37 -5.60 -6.34 -18.82
CA ASP A 37 -4.39 -5.50 -18.74
C ASP A 37 -3.15 -6.25 -18.28
N GLY A 38 -3.28 -7.52 -17.89
CA GLY A 38 -2.16 -8.38 -17.53
C GLY A 38 -2.02 -8.67 -16.05
N ASN A 39 -2.97 -8.25 -15.21
CA ASN A 39 -2.94 -8.55 -13.78
C ASN A 39 -3.36 -10.00 -13.50
N ASP A 40 -2.77 -10.60 -12.47
CA ASP A 40 -3.08 -11.96 -12.06
C ASP A 40 -4.45 -12.02 -11.38
N ALA A 41 -5.31 -12.93 -11.83
CA ALA A 41 -6.65 -13.09 -11.29
C ALA A 41 -6.64 -13.51 -9.81
N ASP A 42 -5.67 -14.33 -9.41
CA ASP A 42 -5.56 -14.78 -8.02
C ASP A 42 -5.18 -13.63 -7.09
N ASP A 43 -4.31 -12.73 -7.53
CA ASP A 43 -3.94 -11.53 -6.77
C ASP A 43 -5.12 -10.58 -6.60
N LEU A 44 -5.91 -10.40 -7.64
CA LEU A 44 -7.12 -9.57 -7.59
C LEU A 44 -8.17 -10.19 -6.67
N GLN A 45 -8.33 -11.51 -6.71
CA GLN A 45 -9.24 -12.20 -5.82
C GLN A 45 -8.81 -12.10 -4.36
N ALA A 46 -7.50 -12.21 -4.10
CA ALA A 46 -6.94 -12.02 -2.76
C ALA A 46 -7.24 -10.62 -2.22
N PHE A 47 -7.13 -9.60 -3.06
CA PHE A 47 -7.50 -8.23 -2.68
C PHE A 47 -8.97 -8.15 -2.26
N ILE A 48 -9.86 -8.76 -3.04
CA ILE A 48 -11.30 -8.77 -2.72
C ILE A 48 -11.55 -9.50 -1.40
N ASP A 49 -10.90 -10.63 -1.18
CA ASP A 49 -11.04 -11.42 0.03
C ASP A 49 -10.57 -10.67 1.28
N GLU A 50 -9.51 -9.90 1.15
CA GLU A 50 -8.94 -9.13 2.25
C GLU A 50 -9.67 -7.82 2.51
N HIS A 51 -10.02 -7.07 1.48
CA HIS A 51 -10.54 -5.70 1.60
C HIS A 51 -12.01 -5.55 1.25
N GLY A 52 -12.61 -6.54 0.60
CA GLY A 52 -14.01 -6.49 0.19
C GLY A 52 -14.22 -5.93 -1.20
N LYS A 53 -15.41 -6.19 -1.75
CA LYS A 53 -15.78 -5.81 -3.12
C LYS A 53 -15.87 -4.29 -3.31
N SER A 54 -16.41 -3.60 -2.32
CA SER A 54 -16.53 -2.14 -2.37
C SER A 54 -15.15 -1.48 -2.46
N ASN A 55 -14.22 -1.91 -1.64
CA ASN A 55 -12.86 -1.39 -1.63
C ASN A 55 -12.07 -1.80 -2.87
N PHE A 56 -12.35 -2.97 -3.44
CA PHE A 56 -11.80 -3.35 -4.73
C PHE A 56 -12.19 -2.35 -5.81
N ASN A 57 -13.47 -2.05 -5.91
CA ASN A 57 -13.97 -1.13 -6.91
C ASN A 57 -13.37 0.28 -6.75
N ASP A 58 -13.20 0.74 -5.52
CA ASP A 58 -12.77 2.10 -5.22
C ASP A 58 -11.24 2.28 -5.22
N TYR A 59 -10.47 1.26 -4.83
CA TYR A 59 -9.05 1.43 -4.48
C TYR A 59 -8.07 0.50 -5.19
N VAL A 60 -8.51 -0.54 -5.89
CA VAL A 60 -7.60 -1.53 -6.48
C VAL A 60 -6.61 -0.91 -7.48
N GLU A 61 -7.05 0.08 -8.24
CA GLU A 61 -6.18 0.72 -9.24
C GLU A 61 -5.02 1.46 -8.58
N GLU A 62 -5.28 2.23 -7.53
CA GLU A 62 -4.25 2.91 -6.74
C GLU A 62 -3.33 1.90 -6.07
N TYR A 63 -3.90 0.81 -5.56
CA TYR A 63 -3.12 -0.29 -4.97
C TYR A 63 -2.14 -0.89 -6.00
N LEU A 64 -2.62 -1.21 -7.19
CA LEU A 64 -1.77 -1.79 -8.24
C LEU A 64 -0.70 -0.82 -8.71
N GLN A 65 -1.00 0.46 -8.81
CA GLN A 65 -0.02 1.49 -9.14
C GLN A 65 1.08 1.59 -8.08
N ALA A 66 0.70 1.55 -6.81
CA ALA A 66 1.65 1.60 -5.71
C ALA A 66 2.57 0.37 -5.72
N VAL A 67 2.01 -0.82 -5.95
CA VAL A 67 2.79 -2.05 -6.06
C VAL A 67 3.76 -1.98 -7.24
N ASP A 68 3.32 -1.48 -8.38
CA ASP A 68 4.17 -1.36 -9.56
C ASP A 68 5.31 -0.36 -9.35
N GLN A 69 5.05 0.75 -8.70
CA GLN A 69 6.02 1.82 -8.50
C GLN A 69 6.98 1.56 -7.33
N TYR A 70 6.47 1.05 -6.21
CA TYR A 70 7.22 0.94 -4.96
C TYR A 70 7.51 -0.49 -4.51
N GLY A 71 6.82 -1.48 -5.07
CA GLY A 71 6.94 -2.88 -4.71
C GLY A 71 5.90 -3.34 -3.69
N GLU A 72 5.63 -4.64 -3.71
CA GLU A 72 4.62 -5.27 -2.84
C GLU A 72 4.98 -5.12 -1.36
N ASP A 73 6.26 -5.24 -1.01
CA ASP A 73 6.70 -5.15 0.39
C ASP A 73 6.39 -3.78 1.01
N ALA A 74 6.61 -2.71 0.26
CA ALA A 74 6.30 -1.35 0.71
C ALA A 74 4.80 -1.14 0.91
N VAL A 75 3.98 -1.65 -0.02
CA VAL A 75 2.53 -1.53 0.07
C VAL A 75 1.98 -2.38 1.22
N THR A 76 2.50 -3.58 1.42
CA THR A 76 2.13 -4.42 2.57
C THR A 76 2.44 -3.72 3.88
N ALA A 77 3.62 -3.12 3.99
CA ALA A 77 4.01 -2.34 5.17
C ALA A 77 3.06 -1.17 5.43
N PHE A 78 2.66 -0.46 4.37
CA PHE A 78 1.67 0.62 4.47
C PHE A 78 0.35 0.13 5.04
N LEU A 79 -0.15 -0.99 4.53
CA LEU A 79 -1.44 -1.55 4.96
C LEU A 79 -1.39 -2.19 6.35
N ASP A 80 -0.21 -2.47 6.87
CA ASP A 80 -0.04 -2.88 8.28
C ASP A 80 -0.28 -1.72 9.25
N ILE A 81 -0.06 -0.49 8.79
CA ILE A 81 -0.15 0.73 9.60
C ILE A 81 -1.46 1.48 9.32
N PHE A 82 -1.81 1.62 8.06
CA PHE A 82 -2.95 2.41 7.58
C PHE A 82 -4.01 1.50 6.94
N ASN A 83 -5.09 2.09 6.48
CA ASN A 83 -6.19 1.37 5.83
C ASN A 83 -6.09 1.45 4.31
N ILE A 84 -6.76 0.52 3.62
CA ILE A 84 -6.82 0.55 2.15
C ILE A 84 -7.40 1.87 1.62
N GLU A 85 -8.26 2.50 2.38
CA GLU A 85 -8.85 3.80 2.04
C GLU A 85 -7.81 4.91 1.91
N ASP A 86 -6.66 4.74 2.55
CA ASP A 86 -5.56 5.70 2.53
C ASP A 86 -4.57 5.45 1.39
N ILE A 87 -4.76 4.40 0.58
CA ILE A 87 -3.78 3.97 -0.43
C ILE A 87 -3.46 5.07 -1.47
N GLY A 88 -4.41 5.94 -1.75
CA GLY A 88 -4.18 7.10 -2.63
C GLY A 88 -3.14 8.08 -2.10
N ASN A 89 -2.87 8.06 -0.81
CA ASN A 89 -1.88 8.91 -0.15
C ASN A 89 -0.50 8.25 -0.02
N PHE A 90 -0.34 7.04 -0.52
CA PHE A 90 0.92 6.29 -0.39
C PHE A 90 2.12 7.09 -0.85
N ASN A 91 2.02 7.73 -2.01
CA ASN A 91 3.11 8.51 -2.59
C ASN A 91 3.55 9.66 -1.70
N ASP A 92 2.60 10.32 -1.04
CA ASP A 92 2.89 11.44 -0.13
C ASP A 92 3.43 10.97 1.22
N ALA A 93 3.00 9.79 1.66
CA ALA A 93 3.38 9.23 2.95
C ALA A 93 4.74 8.54 2.94
N TYR A 94 5.08 7.84 1.86
CA TYR A 94 6.23 6.94 1.83
C TYR A 94 7.56 7.69 1.80
N GLN A 95 8.43 7.41 2.77
CA GLN A 95 9.75 8.03 2.91
C GLN A 95 10.90 7.16 2.41
N GLY A 96 10.66 5.88 2.17
CA GLY A 96 11.67 4.95 1.73
C GLY A 96 11.89 3.79 2.70
N ARG A 97 12.85 2.96 2.37
CA ARG A 97 13.24 1.82 3.19
C ARG A 97 14.56 2.08 3.89
N TYR A 98 14.57 1.83 5.20
CA TYR A 98 15.75 1.98 6.06
C TYR A 98 15.92 0.70 6.88
N THR A 99 17.09 0.53 7.49
CA THR A 99 17.32 -0.62 8.38
C THR A 99 16.38 -0.57 9.59
N ASP A 100 16.20 0.64 10.14
CA ASP A 100 15.31 0.91 11.27
C ASP A 100 15.01 2.41 11.38
N GLY A 101 14.27 2.81 12.40
CA GLY A 101 13.98 4.21 12.65
C GLY A 101 15.20 5.05 12.96
N ALA A 102 16.21 4.47 13.58
CA ALA A 102 17.48 5.17 13.89
C ALA A 102 18.21 5.59 12.61
N GLU A 103 18.28 4.72 11.62
CA GLU A 103 18.89 5.04 10.33
C GLU A 103 18.11 6.14 9.60
N PHE A 104 16.78 6.08 9.65
CA PHE A 104 15.94 7.15 9.10
C PHE A 104 16.21 8.49 9.80
N ALA A 105 16.31 8.50 11.14
CA ALA A 105 16.59 9.69 11.92
C ALA A 105 17.92 10.34 11.50
N GLU A 106 18.96 9.53 11.34
CA GLU A 106 20.26 9.99 10.86
C GLU A 106 20.17 10.58 9.46
N SER A 107 19.48 9.91 8.57
CA SER A 107 19.29 10.33 7.18
C SER A 107 18.55 11.67 7.08
N ILE A 108 17.46 11.84 7.82
CA ILE A 108 16.65 13.05 7.74
C ILE A 108 17.42 14.26 8.30
N VAL A 109 18.20 14.08 9.34
CA VAL A 109 19.02 15.15 9.89
C VAL A 109 20.13 15.55 8.92
N SER A 110 20.79 14.57 8.30
CA SER A 110 21.86 14.82 7.32
C SER A 110 21.35 15.51 6.07
N ASP A 111 20.18 15.08 5.57
CA ASP A 111 19.65 15.56 4.28
C ASP A 111 18.85 16.86 4.40
N CYS A 112 18.08 17.01 5.48
CA CYS A 112 17.13 18.11 5.63
C CYS A 112 17.69 19.28 6.43
N TYR A 113 18.59 19.01 7.37
CA TYR A 113 19.07 20.05 8.28
C TYR A 113 20.54 20.41 8.04
N SER A 114 21.27 19.68 7.23
CA SER A 114 22.67 19.96 6.86
C SER A 114 23.57 20.28 8.04
N MET A 115 23.34 19.61 9.16
CA MET A 115 24.12 19.84 10.39
C MET A 115 25.46 19.16 10.31
N GLU A 116 26.53 19.94 10.47
CA GLU A 116 27.88 19.42 10.63
C GLU A 116 28.15 19.20 12.11
N MET A 117 28.45 17.96 12.50
CA MET A 117 28.84 17.61 13.84
C MET A 117 30.33 17.28 13.90
N PRO A 118 31.04 17.68 14.97
CA PRO A 118 32.39 17.18 15.17
C PRO A 118 32.43 15.64 15.18
N SER A 119 33.48 15.07 14.64
CA SER A 119 33.59 13.60 14.49
C SER A 119 33.56 12.84 15.83
N TRP A 120 33.82 13.53 16.94
CA TRP A 120 33.80 12.93 18.28
C TRP A 120 32.43 12.99 18.96
N VAL A 121 31.43 13.64 18.34
CA VAL A 121 30.06 13.69 18.86
C VAL A 121 29.33 12.43 18.44
N GLU A 122 28.78 11.74 19.40
CA GLU A 122 27.93 10.57 19.17
C GLU A 122 26.49 10.97 19.40
N VAL A 123 25.59 10.58 18.45
CA VAL A 123 24.15 10.85 18.55
C VAL A 123 23.44 9.53 18.74
N ASP A 124 22.56 9.47 19.71
CA ASP A 124 21.66 8.33 19.88
C ASP A 124 20.48 8.46 18.94
N TRP A 125 20.64 7.95 17.72
CA TRP A 125 19.64 8.03 16.68
C TRP A 125 18.38 7.25 17.02
N GLN A 126 18.50 6.16 17.78
CA GLN A 126 17.34 5.42 18.25
C GLN A 126 16.50 6.26 19.22
N ALA A 127 17.15 6.97 20.13
CA ALA A 127 16.45 7.88 21.05
C ALA A 127 15.78 9.03 20.28
N THR A 128 16.43 9.55 19.24
CA THR A 128 15.84 10.57 18.37
C THR A 128 14.58 10.08 17.69
N TRP A 129 14.61 8.86 17.16
CA TRP A 129 13.42 8.22 16.60
C TRP A 129 12.34 8.04 17.66
N ASP A 130 12.67 7.41 18.79
CA ASP A 130 11.69 7.06 19.82
C ASP A 130 11.03 8.28 20.47
N ASN A 131 11.79 9.35 20.69
CA ASN A 131 11.33 10.49 21.46
C ASN A 131 10.81 11.65 20.61
N ALA A 132 11.08 11.67 19.32
CA ALA A 132 10.69 12.75 18.44
C ALA A 132 10.00 12.28 17.16
N LEU A 133 10.69 11.52 16.31
CA LEU A 133 10.22 11.22 14.97
C LEU A 133 9.08 10.19 14.96
N SER A 134 9.02 9.26 15.92
CA SER A 134 7.97 8.26 15.96
C SER A 134 6.57 8.83 16.20
N TYR A 135 6.45 10.08 16.58
CA TYR A 135 5.17 10.76 16.71
C TYR A 135 4.60 11.19 15.34
N ASP A 136 5.47 11.49 14.39
CA ASP A 136 5.09 11.99 13.07
C ASP A 136 5.26 10.94 11.97
N TYR A 137 6.03 9.89 12.22
CA TYR A 137 6.33 8.83 11.27
C TYR A 137 6.02 7.47 11.86
N SER A 138 5.73 6.51 10.99
CA SER A 138 5.53 5.10 11.36
C SER A 138 6.49 4.23 10.57
N GLU A 139 6.88 3.09 11.16
CA GLU A 139 7.78 2.15 10.53
C GLU A 139 7.16 0.76 10.54
N SER A 140 7.25 0.07 9.41
CA SER A 140 6.91 -1.35 9.29
C SER A 140 7.94 -2.00 8.38
N ASP A 141 8.62 -3.00 8.89
CA ASP A 141 9.63 -3.79 8.16
C ASP A 141 10.67 -2.91 7.45
N GLY A 142 11.09 -1.83 8.11
CA GLY A 142 12.06 -0.88 7.57
C GLY A 142 11.47 0.18 6.65
N HIS A 143 10.22 0.07 6.28
CA HIS A 143 9.52 1.08 5.47
C HIS A 143 8.97 2.19 6.37
N ILE A 144 9.32 3.42 6.04
CA ILE A 144 8.95 4.60 6.84
C ILE A 144 7.87 5.40 6.12
N PHE A 145 6.86 5.81 6.87
CA PHE A 145 5.72 6.58 6.37
C PHE A 145 5.47 7.81 7.24
N ASN A 146 5.15 8.92 6.60
CA ASN A 146 4.69 10.12 7.27
C ASN A 146 3.21 9.94 7.65
N ASN A 147 2.87 10.17 8.92
CA ASN A 147 1.50 10.03 9.41
C ASN A 147 0.61 11.22 9.04
N ASN A 148 1.18 12.31 8.57
CA ASN A 148 0.49 13.58 8.29
C ASN A 148 0.35 13.83 6.77
N PHE A 149 -0.13 12.83 6.08
CA PHE A 149 -0.41 12.97 4.65
C PHE A 149 -1.80 13.54 4.36
#